data_4f6be610d93c127c4bee9cff8134f001
#
_entry.id   4f6be610d93c127c4bee9cff8134f001
#
_cell.length_a   1.000
_cell.length_b   1.000
_cell.length_c   1.000
_cell.angle_alpha   90.00
_cell.angle_beta   90.00
_cell.angle_gamma   90.00
#
_symmetry.space_group_name_H-M   'P 1'
#
loop_
_entity.id
_entity.type
_entity.pdbx_description
1 polymer ?
#
loop_
_entity_poly.entity_id
_entity_poly.type
_entity_poly.pdbx_seq_one_letter_code
_entity_poly.pdbx_strand_id
1 'polypeptide(L)'
;CYRKDMLAAAQLTPPSTTEALVKVARQLHDPAKGRYGIAWNAARGTPLGHTFSFLMAKFGQPIVDLPLHAGGFDFQNASGEQLRPMFQSDAAYRACEYMLDILKYSPPNILNMSWYERAQSYASGESCMAYCYTLLAPLIEFDKRSPAYGNTGYLSHPVGNHGRAITPIGGYALAIPANLSKERVEAVWTALKHLTSPNMSK
;
A
#
# COMPACT_ATOMS: atom_id res chain seq x y z
N CYS A 1 1.37 -0.72 -8.44
CA CYS A 1 2.07 -0.68 -9.75
C CYS A 1 2.07 -2.05 -10.41
N TYR A 2 2.25 -2.08 -11.74
CA TYR A 2 2.26 -3.28 -12.56
C TYR A 2 3.20 -3.11 -13.76
N ARG A 3 3.73 -4.20 -14.29
CA ARG A 3 4.58 -4.25 -15.48
C ARG A 3 3.72 -4.23 -16.75
N LYS A 4 3.72 -3.10 -17.48
CA LYS A 4 2.97 -2.91 -18.72
C LYS A 4 3.37 -3.92 -19.80
N ASP A 5 4.66 -4.15 -19.95
CA ASP A 5 5.24 -5.07 -20.92
C ASP A 5 4.81 -6.53 -20.65
N MET A 6 4.82 -6.97 -19.38
CA MET A 6 4.44 -8.33 -19.02
C MET A 6 2.94 -8.58 -19.21
N LEU A 7 2.09 -7.59 -18.85
CA LEU A 7 0.66 -7.70 -19.09
C LEU A 7 0.36 -7.73 -20.60
N ALA A 8 1.00 -6.83 -21.36
CA ALA A 8 0.82 -6.80 -22.82
C ALA A 8 1.24 -8.11 -23.49
N ALA A 9 2.40 -8.65 -23.12
CA ALA A 9 2.88 -9.94 -23.65
C ALA A 9 1.94 -11.12 -23.34
N ALA A 10 1.23 -11.07 -22.21
CA ALA A 10 0.26 -12.06 -21.81
C ALA A 10 -1.19 -11.73 -22.26
N GLN A 11 -1.39 -10.65 -22.99
CA GLN A 11 -2.70 -10.14 -23.42
C GLN A 11 -3.69 -9.89 -22.26
N LEU A 12 -3.15 -9.38 -21.13
CA LEU A 12 -3.90 -9.10 -19.92
C LEU A 12 -4.16 -7.60 -19.77
N THR A 13 -5.31 -7.28 -19.20
CA THR A 13 -5.66 -5.91 -18.80
C THR A 13 -5.24 -5.64 -17.35
N PRO A 14 -4.88 -4.39 -17.00
CA PRO A 14 -4.61 -4.02 -15.61
C PRO A 14 -5.81 -4.34 -14.69
N PRO A 15 -5.58 -4.98 -13.53
CA PRO A 15 -6.67 -5.44 -12.68
C PRO A 15 -7.33 -4.28 -11.93
N SER A 16 -8.65 -4.18 -12.02
CA SER A 16 -9.45 -3.18 -11.29
C SER A 16 -10.12 -3.73 -10.03
N THR A 17 -10.20 -5.05 -9.88
CA THR A 17 -10.76 -5.71 -8.69
C THR A 17 -9.76 -6.65 -8.03
N THR A 18 -10.02 -7.02 -6.78
CA THR A 18 -9.19 -7.97 -6.02
C THR A 18 -9.14 -9.34 -6.70
N GLU A 19 -10.27 -9.81 -7.25
CA GLU A 19 -10.37 -11.08 -7.97
C GLU A 19 -9.59 -11.02 -9.30
N ALA A 20 -9.70 -9.91 -10.02
CA ALA A 20 -8.93 -9.71 -11.25
C ALA A 20 -7.42 -9.67 -10.96
N LEU A 21 -7.00 -9.06 -9.84
CA LEU A 21 -5.59 -9.03 -9.44
C LEU A 21 -5.06 -10.44 -9.16
N VAL A 22 -5.82 -11.27 -8.43
CA VAL A 22 -5.41 -12.67 -8.17
C VAL A 22 -5.29 -13.45 -9.48
N LYS A 23 -6.23 -13.26 -10.43
CA LYS A 23 -6.14 -13.91 -11.77
C LYS A 23 -4.88 -13.49 -12.53
N VAL A 24 -4.60 -12.18 -12.58
CA VAL A 24 -3.40 -11.65 -13.25
C VAL A 24 -2.14 -12.15 -12.55
N ALA A 25 -2.09 -12.12 -11.21
CA ALA A 25 -0.97 -12.62 -10.43
C ALA A 25 -0.68 -14.10 -10.76
N ARG A 26 -1.72 -14.94 -10.82
CA ARG A 26 -1.60 -16.36 -11.17
C ARG A 26 -1.06 -16.57 -12.58
N GLN A 27 -1.55 -15.81 -13.55
CA GLN A 27 -1.15 -15.97 -14.96
C GLN A 27 0.30 -15.53 -15.23
N LEU A 28 0.78 -14.54 -14.46
CA LEU A 28 2.14 -14.03 -14.62
C LEU A 28 3.16 -14.74 -13.72
N HIS A 29 2.70 -15.58 -12.78
CA HIS A 29 3.55 -16.29 -11.84
C HIS A 29 4.27 -17.45 -12.52
N ASP A 30 5.59 -17.40 -12.58
CA ASP A 30 6.47 -18.40 -13.21
C ASP A 30 7.75 -18.56 -12.38
N PRO A 31 7.68 -19.29 -11.25
CA PRO A 31 8.83 -19.47 -10.36
C PRO A 31 10.04 -20.10 -11.01
N ALA A 32 9.83 -20.93 -12.04
CA ALA A 32 10.92 -21.56 -12.79
C ALA A 32 11.80 -20.53 -13.52
N LYS A 33 11.23 -19.34 -13.81
CA LYS A 33 11.94 -18.21 -14.40
C LYS A 33 12.27 -17.12 -13.35
N GLY A 34 12.11 -17.39 -12.06
CA GLY A 34 12.31 -16.41 -11.00
C GLY A 34 11.31 -15.25 -11.07
N ARG A 35 10.10 -15.47 -11.59
CA ARG A 35 9.08 -14.44 -11.78
C ARG A 35 7.85 -14.71 -10.93
N TYR A 36 7.45 -13.73 -10.14
CA TYR A 36 6.34 -13.83 -9.20
C TYR A 36 5.23 -12.82 -9.54
N GLY A 37 3.99 -13.22 -9.26
CA GLY A 37 2.82 -12.43 -9.65
C GLY A 37 2.71 -11.10 -8.93
N ILE A 38 3.02 -11.06 -7.62
CA ILE A 38 2.83 -9.85 -6.80
C ILE A 38 3.75 -9.80 -5.58
N ALA A 39 4.28 -8.62 -5.28
CA ALA A 39 4.96 -8.29 -4.02
C ALA A 39 4.11 -7.34 -3.16
N TRP A 40 4.13 -7.56 -1.84
CA TRP A 40 3.37 -6.79 -0.86
C TRP A 40 4.06 -6.84 0.51
N ASN A 41 3.60 -6.04 1.48
CA ASN A 41 4.19 -6.05 2.83
C ASN A 41 3.66 -7.24 3.64
N ALA A 42 4.44 -8.29 3.77
CA ALA A 42 4.06 -9.49 4.52
C ALA A 42 4.97 -9.79 5.71
N ALA A 43 6.02 -9.01 5.93
CA ALA A 43 6.89 -9.19 7.08
C ALA A 43 6.11 -9.02 8.39
N ARG A 44 6.41 -9.88 9.36
CA ARG A 44 5.76 -9.89 10.67
C ARG A 44 5.83 -8.51 11.34
N GLY A 45 4.75 -8.12 12.01
CA GLY A 45 4.64 -6.86 12.73
C GLY A 45 3.98 -5.76 11.90
N THR A 46 4.50 -4.55 11.94
CA THR A 46 3.91 -3.37 11.29
C THR A 46 3.66 -3.55 9.78
N PRO A 47 4.55 -4.14 8.99
CA PRO A 47 4.31 -4.30 7.55
C PRO A 47 3.06 -5.14 7.25
N LEU A 48 2.92 -6.29 7.90
CA LEU A 48 1.76 -7.16 7.75
C LEU A 48 0.49 -6.50 8.30
N GLY A 49 0.56 -5.90 9.49
CA GLY A 49 -0.56 -5.19 10.10
C GLY A 49 -1.05 -4.03 9.23
N HIS A 50 -0.15 -3.29 8.59
CA HIS A 50 -0.51 -2.25 7.64
C HIS A 50 -1.26 -2.82 6.43
N THR A 51 -0.76 -3.92 5.84
CA THR A 51 -1.43 -4.58 4.72
C THR A 51 -2.84 -5.04 5.12
N PHE A 52 -2.97 -5.70 6.26
CA PHE A 52 -4.26 -6.14 6.78
C PHE A 52 -5.23 -4.97 6.96
N SER A 53 -4.80 -3.87 7.58
CA SER A 53 -5.64 -2.70 7.87
C SER A 53 -6.21 -2.07 6.59
N PHE A 54 -5.39 -1.88 5.56
CA PHE A 54 -5.89 -1.29 4.32
C PHE A 54 -6.74 -2.27 3.50
N LEU A 55 -6.51 -3.57 3.62
CA LEU A 55 -7.34 -4.57 2.97
C LEU A 55 -8.72 -4.66 3.64
N MET A 56 -8.80 -4.65 4.97
CA MET A 56 -10.09 -4.53 5.66
C MET A 56 -10.91 -3.34 5.15
N ALA A 57 -10.27 -2.17 5.06
CA ALA A 57 -10.94 -0.97 4.56
C ALA A 57 -11.45 -1.13 3.12
N LYS A 58 -10.73 -1.84 2.25
CA LYS A 58 -11.18 -2.17 0.89
C LYS A 58 -12.40 -3.08 0.85
N PHE A 59 -12.53 -3.95 1.83
CA PHE A 59 -13.69 -4.82 1.98
C PHE A 59 -14.82 -4.16 2.78
N GLY A 60 -14.75 -2.85 3.00
CA GLY A 60 -15.84 -2.02 3.49
C GLY A 60 -15.81 -1.72 4.99
N GLN A 61 -14.86 -2.26 5.76
CA GLN A 61 -14.76 -2.03 7.19
C GLN A 61 -13.32 -1.73 7.59
N PRO A 62 -13.01 -0.57 8.19
CA PRO A 62 -11.70 -0.31 8.79
C PRO A 62 -11.51 -1.08 10.09
N ILE A 63 -10.33 -1.02 10.68
CA ILE A 63 -9.98 -1.71 11.93
C ILE A 63 -10.81 -1.27 13.14
N VAL A 64 -11.43 -0.09 13.07
CA VAL A 64 -12.40 0.41 14.03
C VAL A 64 -13.75 0.67 13.35
N ASP A 65 -14.83 0.75 14.13
CA ASP A 65 -16.21 0.86 13.59
C ASP A 65 -16.52 2.28 13.12
N LEU A 66 -15.92 2.69 12.00
CA LEU A 66 -16.17 3.99 11.41
C LEU A 66 -17.21 3.91 10.30
N PRO A 67 -18.17 4.86 10.23
CA PRO A 67 -19.14 4.94 9.15
C PRO A 67 -18.45 5.20 7.81
N LEU A 68 -18.93 4.51 6.78
CA LEU A 68 -18.50 4.74 5.41
C LEU A 68 -19.33 5.86 4.79
N HIS A 69 -18.68 6.83 4.15
CA HIS A 69 -19.33 7.86 3.36
C HIS A 69 -18.58 8.15 2.05
N ALA A 70 -19.03 9.12 1.25
CA ALA A 70 -18.56 9.34 -0.12
C ALA A 70 -17.04 9.50 -0.28
N GLY A 71 -16.34 10.08 0.70
CA GLY A 71 -14.89 10.32 0.66
C GLY A 71 -14.04 9.28 1.38
N GLY A 72 -14.65 8.26 2.00
CA GLY A 72 -13.92 7.26 2.81
C GLY A 72 -14.64 6.95 4.11
N PHE A 73 -13.90 6.89 5.22
CA PHE A 73 -14.47 6.65 6.55
C PHE A 73 -14.51 7.94 7.36
N ASP A 74 -15.63 8.17 8.07
CA ASP A 74 -15.78 9.31 8.94
C ASP A 74 -15.06 9.09 10.27
N PHE A 75 -13.90 9.72 10.42
CA PHE A 75 -13.12 9.72 11.66
C PHE A 75 -13.31 11.01 12.48
N GLN A 76 -13.88 12.06 11.90
CA GLN A 76 -14.01 13.36 12.55
C GLN A 76 -15.13 13.36 13.59
N ASN A 77 -16.20 12.61 13.30
CA ASN A 77 -17.36 12.51 14.19
C ASN A 77 -17.38 11.19 14.98
N ALA A 78 -16.25 10.44 14.97
CA ALA A 78 -16.17 9.18 15.69
C ALA A 78 -16.25 9.39 17.21
N SER A 79 -17.19 8.71 17.86
CA SER A 79 -17.32 8.63 19.32
C SER A 79 -16.51 7.46 19.90
N GLY A 80 -16.32 7.44 21.22
CA GLY A 80 -15.64 6.32 21.89
C GLY A 80 -16.25 4.94 21.62
N GLU A 81 -17.55 4.86 21.40
CA GLU A 81 -18.25 3.61 21.08
C GLU A 81 -17.88 3.07 19.69
N GLN A 82 -17.58 3.97 18.75
CA GLN A 82 -17.17 3.61 17.40
C GLN A 82 -15.68 3.20 17.31
N LEU A 83 -14.88 3.42 18.34
CA LEU A 83 -13.47 3.03 18.39
C LEU A 83 -13.28 1.56 18.79
N ARG A 84 -14.30 0.74 18.74
CA ARG A 84 -14.21 -0.70 19.00
C ARG A 84 -13.49 -1.42 17.87
N PRO A 85 -12.67 -2.44 18.18
CA PRO A 85 -12.00 -3.26 17.16
C PRO A 85 -12.98 -4.07 16.31
N MET A 86 -12.77 -4.09 14.99
CA MET A 86 -13.62 -4.79 14.02
C MET A 86 -12.96 -6.04 13.41
N PHE A 87 -12.05 -6.68 14.13
CA PHE A 87 -11.30 -7.86 13.64
C PHE A 87 -12.12 -9.13 13.44
N GLN A 88 -13.37 -9.16 13.93
CA GLN A 88 -14.31 -10.25 13.70
C GLN A 88 -15.35 -9.93 12.62
N SER A 89 -15.13 -8.87 11.84
CA SER A 89 -16.02 -8.50 10.74
C SER A 89 -15.80 -9.38 9.51
N ASP A 90 -16.81 -9.45 8.64
CA ASP A 90 -16.69 -10.09 7.31
C ASP A 90 -15.52 -9.52 6.50
N ALA A 91 -15.30 -8.21 6.59
CA ALA A 91 -14.16 -7.55 5.92
C ALA A 91 -12.80 -8.05 6.42
N ALA A 92 -12.67 -8.38 7.71
CA ALA A 92 -11.45 -8.94 8.26
C ALA A 92 -11.19 -10.35 7.72
N TYR A 93 -12.22 -11.20 7.67
CA TYR A 93 -12.11 -12.54 7.08
C TYR A 93 -11.74 -12.46 5.59
N ARG A 94 -12.40 -11.62 4.82
CA ARG A 94 -12.10 -11.43 3.38
C ARG A 94 -10.70 -10.86 3.15
N ALA A 95 -10.21 -9.98 4.01
CA ALA A 95 -8.85 -9.49 3.95
C ALA A 95 -7.85 -10.62 4.15
N CYS A 96 -8.08 -11.52 5.12
CA CYS A 96 -7.25 -12.69 5.35
C CYS A 96 -7.29 -13.67 4.16
N GLU A 97 -8.47 -13.99 3.64
CA GLU A 97 -8.62 -14.86 2.46
C GLU A 97 -7.85 -14.30 1.26
N TYR A 98 -8.01 -13.02 0.98
CA TYR A 98 -7.30 -12.37 -0.10
C TYR A 98 -5.78 -12.38 0.09
N MET A 99 -5.30 -12.15 1.33
CA MET A 99 -3.87 -12.25 1.64
C MET A 99 -3.34 -13.67 1.40
N LEU A 100 -4.09 -14.70 1.79
CA LEU A 100 -3.74 -16.10 1.51
C LEU A 100 -3.75 -16.41 0.01
N ASP A 101 -4.63 -15.80 -0.75
CA ASP A 101 -4.68 -15.99 -2.20
C ASP A 101 -3.49 -15.34 -2.91
N ILE A 102 -3.15 -14.11 -2.59
CA ILE A 102 -1.99 -13.45 -3.20
C ILE A 102 -0.65 -14.03 -2.72
N LEU A 103 -0.62 -14.63 -1.52
CA LEU A 103 0.55 -15.32 -0.99
C LEU A 103 1.03 -16.44 -1.92
N LYS A 104 0.11 -17.15 -2.55
CA LYS A 104 0.40 -18.26 -3.48
C LYS A 104 1.21 -17.84 -4.70
N TYR A 105 1.15 -16.55 -5.06
CA TYR A 105 1.78 -15.98 -6.25
C TYR A 105 2.87 -14.96 -5.91
N SER A 106 3.31 -14.96 -4.66
CA SER A 106 4.32 -14.06 -4.14
C SER A 106 5.72 -14.67 -4.15
N PRO A 107 6.81 -13.88 -4.07
CA PRO A 107 8.15 -14.39 -3.88
C PRO A 107 8.29 -15.27 -2.64
N PRO A 108 9.18 -16.28 -2.63
CA PRO A 108 9.31 -17.21 -1.50
C PRO A 108 9.75 -16.54 -0.19
N ASN A 109 10.42 -15.40 -0.27
CA ASN A 109 10.85 -14.59 0.87
C ASN A 109 9.85 -13.50 1.28
N ILE A 110 8.63 -13.55 0.76
CA ILE A 110 7.59 -12.50 0.97
C ILE A 110 7.32 -12.21 2.45
N LEU A 111 7.41 -13.22 3.31
CA LEU A 111 7.19 -13.07 4.77
C LEU A 111 8.31 -12.27 5.48
N ASN A 112 9.38 -11.92 4.76
CA ASN A 112 10.45 -11.02 5.21
C ASN A 112 10.41 -9.66 4.48
N MET A 113 9.46 -9.44 3.57
CA MET A 113 9.35 -8.20 2.81
C MET A 113 8.57 -7.13 3.56
N SER A 114 9.20 -5.98 3.68
CA SER A 114 8.66 -4.72 4.17
C SER A 114 8.50 -3.73 3.00
N TRP A 115 8.39 -2.44 3.28
CA TRP A 115 8.13 -1.40 2.27
C TRP A 115 9.21 -1.32 1.19
N TYR A 116 10.47 -1.46 1.57
CA TYR A 116 11.60 -1.29 0.67
C TYR A 116 11.85 -2.55 -0.16
N GLU A 117 11.88 -3.72 0.49
CA GLU A 117 12.17 -5.00 -0.15
C GLU A 117 11.15 -5.34 -1.24
N ARG A 118 9.85 -5.06 -1.02
CA ARG A 118 8.82 -5.27 -2.05
C ARG A 118 9.00 -4.35 -3.25
N ALA A 119 9.42 -3.09 -3.02
CA ALA A 119 9.69 -2.15 -4.11
C ALA A 119 10.92 -2.58 -4.90
N GLN A 120 11.95 -3.10 -4.22
CA GLN A 120 13.13 -3.67 -4.86
C GLN A 120 12.78 -4.92 -5.68
N SER A 121 11.98 -5.85 -5.15
CA SER A 121 11.52 -7.04 -5.86
C SER A 121 10.77 -6.68 -7.16
N TYR A 122 9.99 -5.60 -7.13
CA TYR A 122 9.33 -5.08 -8.33
C TYR A 122 10.33 -4.42 -9.28
N ALA A 123 11.18 -3.53 -8.78
CA ALA A 123 12.16 -2.80 -9.58
C ALA A 123 13.19 -3.73 -10.25
N SER A 124 13.58 -4.82 -9.59
CA SER A 124 14.47 -5.84 -10.16
C SER A 124 13.81 -6.72 -11.25
N GLY A 125 12.48 -6.62 -11.40
CA GLY A 125 11.72 -7.45 -12.33
C GLY A 125 11.34 -8.83 -11.80
N GLU A 126 11.65 -9.13 -10.55
CA GLU A 126 11.27 -10.36 -9.88
C GLU A 126 9.74 -10.45 -9.70
N SER A 127 9.07 -9.34 -9.39
CA SER A 127 7.62 -9.27 -9.24
C SER A 127 6.94 -8.50 -10.37
N CYS A 128 5.84 -9.06 -10.89
CA CYS A 128 5.07 -8.45 -11.99
C CYS A 128 4.18 -7.30 -11.56
N MET A 129 3.71 -7.35 -10.32
CA MET A 129 2.89 -6.32 -9.68
C MET A 129 3.40 -6.07 -8.27
N ALA A 130 3.12 -4.89 -7.73
CA ALA A 130 3.35 -4.61 -6.32
C ALA A 130 2.37 -3.59 -5.75
N TYR A 131 2.00 -3.76 -4.50
CA TYR A 131 1.42 -2.68 -3.71
C TYR A 131 2.57 -1.76 -3.27
N CYS A 132 2.71 -0.60 -3.87
CA CYS A 132 3.80 0.33 -3.60
C CYS A 132 3.30 1.69 -3.09
N TYR A 133 4.14 2.36 -2.31
CA TYR A 133 3.97 3.78 -2.02
C TYR A 133 4.56 4.64 -3.14
N THR A 134 3.92 5.76 -3.42
CA THR A 134 4.46 6.77 -4.35
C THR A 134 5.83 7.30 -3.92
N LEU A 135 6.11 7.34 -2.62
CA LEU A 135 7.44 7.68 -2.07
C LEU A 135 8.57 6.79 -2.61
N LEU A 136 8.28 5.55 -2.97
CA LEU A 136 9.25 4.59 -3.49
C LEU A 136 9.30 4.56 -5.03
N ALA A 137 8.51 5.38 -5.71
CA ALA A 137 8.54 5.49 -7.16
C ALA A 137 9.95 5.83 -7.74
N PRO A 138 10.81 6.61 -7.07
CA PRO A 138 12.17 6.84 -7.56
C PRO A 138 13.00 5.58 -7.79
N LEU A 139 12.78 4.52 -7.00
CA LEU A 139 13.46 3.21 -7.20
C LEU A 139 13.08 2.56 -8.54
N ILE A 140 11.92 2.92 -9.07
CA ILE A 140 11.35 2.36 -10.30
C ILE A 140 11.63 3.29 -11.48
N GLU A 141 11.49 4.60 -11.28
CA GLU A 141 11.44 5.59 -12.36
C GLU A 141 12.80 6.24 -12.64
N PHE A 142 13.79 6.14 -11.76
CA PHE A 142 15.08 6.83 -11.96
C PHE A 142 16.23 5.89 -12.28
N ASP A 143 16.17 4.61 -11.92
CA ASP A 143 17.23 3.67 -12.31
C ASP A 143 16.95 3.09 -13.70
N LYS A 144 17.62 3.63 -14.71
CA LYS A 144 17.52 3.16 -16.10
C LYS A 144 17.97 1.71 -16.32
N ARG A 145 18.66 1.11 -15.36
CA ARG A 145 19.07 -0.31 -15.42
C ARG A 145 17.94 -1.22 -14.95
N SER A 146 16.96 -0.69 -14.24
CA SER A 146 15.80 -1.44 -13.77
C SER A 146 14.95 -1.90 -14.97
N PRO A 147 14.59 -3.18 -15.07
CA PRO A 147 13.67 -3.67 -16.10
C PRO A 147 12.24 -3.07 -15.94
N ALA A 148 11.93 -2.47 -14.81
CA ALA A 148 10.67 -1.76 -14.57
C ALA A 148 10.69 -0.31 -15.11
N TYR A 149 11.88 0.26 -15.37
CA TYR A 149 12.02 1.61 -15.91
C TYR A 149 11.29 1.75 -17.25
N GLY A 150 10.41 2.75 -17.36
CA GLY A 150 9.58 2.97 -18.55
C GLY A 150 8.48 1.93 -18.79
N ASN A 151 8.52 0.79 -18.09
CA ASN A 151 7.57 -0.32 -18.22
C ASN A 151 6.54 -0.39 -17.09
N THR A 152 6.57 0.56 -16.16
CA THR A 152 5.63 0.59 -15.03
C THR A 152 4.35 1.31 -15.38
N GLY A 153 3.22 0.70 -15.04
CA GLY A 153 1.92 1.33 -14.98
C GLY A 153 1.45 1.50 -13.54
N TYR A 154 0.70 2.55 -13.29
CA TYR A 154 0.11 2.84 -11.99
C TYR A 154 -1.40 2.81 -12.08
N LEU A 155 -2.05 2.29 -11.06
CA LEU A 155 -3.51 2.29 -10.95
C LEU A 155 -3.92 2.49 -9.50
N SER A 156 -5.15 2.91 -9.31
CA SER A 156 -5.78 2.88 -8.00
C SER A 156 -5.75 1.46 -7.45
N HIS A 157 -5.79 1.34 -6.14
CA HIS A 157 -5.90 0.02 -5.52
C HIS A 157 -7.14 -0.71 -6.06
N PRO A 158 -7.03 -2.01 -6.38
CA PRO A 158 -8.16 -2.82 -6.84
C PRO A 158 -9.32 -2.77 -5.85
N VAL A 159 -10.51 -2.79 -6.38
CA VAL A 159 -11.75 -2.67 -5.60
C VAL A 159 -12.09 -4.03 -4.99
N GLY A 160 -12.39 -4.05 -3.70
CA GLY A 160 -13.02 -5.19 -3.04
C GLY A 160 -14.54 -5.24 -3.28
N ASN A 161 -15.22 -6.20 -2.69
CA ASN A 161 -16.64 -6.51 -2.94
C ASN A 161 -17.63 -5.36 -2.70
N HIS A 162 -17.25 -4.30 -2.01
CA HIS A 162 -18.11 -3.12 -1.78
C HIS A 162 -17.89 -1.97 -2.78
N GLY A 163 -17.14 -2.23 -3.85
CA GLY A 163 -17.07 -1.33 -4.99
C GLY A 163 -16.31 -0.02 -4.79
N ARG A 164 -15.44 0.09 -3.77
CA ARG A 164 -14.66 1.30 -3.51
C ARG A 164 -13.16 1.05 -3.51
N ALA A 165 -12.44 1.86 -4.27
CA ALA A 165 -10.99 1.92 -4.20
C ALA A 165 -10.58 2.72 -2.97
N ILE A 166 -10.27 2.05 -1.87
CA ILE A 166 -9.72 2.66 -0.67
C ILE A 166 -8.19 2.60 -0.78
N THR A 167 -7.54 3.77 -0.71
CA THR A 167 -6.09 3.88 -0.74
C THR A 167 -5.63 4.50 0.57
N PRO A 168 -4.73 3.85 1.32
CA PRO A 168 -4.20 4.44 2.54
C PRO A 168 -3.32 5.64 2.18
N ILE A 169 -3.45 6.71 2.95
CA ILE A 169 -2.54 7.84 2.92
C ILE A 169 -1.50 7.60 4.01
N GLY A 170 -0.24 7.45 3.60
CA GLY A 170 0.90 7.42 4.49
C GLY A 170 1.58 8.78 4.52
N GLY A 171 1.96 9.24 5.70
CA GLY A 171 2.67 10.50 5.86
C GLY A 171 3.31 10.61 7.24
N TYR A 172 4.20 11.57 7.36
CA TYR A 172 4.83 11.92 8.62
C TYR A 172 4.34 13.31 9.03
N ALA A 173 4.10 13.50 10.32
CA ALA A 173 3.81 14.80 10.90
C ALA A 173 4.94 15.18 11.86
N LEU A 174 5.41 16.41 11.76
CA LEU A 174 6.27 17.00 12.77
C LEU A 174 5.38 17.58 13.87
N ALA A 175 5.67 17.23 15.09
CA ALA A 175 4.89 17.68 16.25
C ALA A 175 5.80 18.41 17.25
N ILE A 176 5.21 19.41 17.93
CA ILE A 176 5.88 20.11 19.02
C ILE A 176 5.28 19.57 20.33
N PRO A 177 6.12 19.05 21.26
CA PRO A 177 5.61 18.58 22.54
C PRO A 177 4.91 19.70 23.33
N ALA A 178 3.74 19.38 23.91
CA ALA A 178 2.91 20.35 24.62
C ALA A 178 3.55 20.89 25.92
N ASN A 179 4.55 20.19 26.45
CA ASN A 179 5.22 20.54 27.71
C ASN A 179 6.42 21.50 27.55
N LEU A 180 6.63 22.07 26.36
CA LEU A 180 7.66 23.08 26.14
C LEU A 180 7.21 24.46 26.63
N SER A 181 8.16 25.30 27.06
CA SER A 181 7.87 26.71 27.31
C SER A 181 7.44 27.43 26.04
N LYS A 182 6.62 28.49 26.19
CA LYS A 182 6.11 29.29 25.05
C LYS A 182 7.23 29.77 24.12
N GLU A 183 8.31 30.28 24.70
CA GLU A 183 9.49 30.76 23.95
C GLU A 183 10.12 29.64 23.09
N ARG A 184 10.27 28.43 23.65
CA ARG A 184 10.79 27.27 22.92
C ARG A 184 9.82 26.81 21.82
N VAL A 185 8.52 26.84 22.07
CA VAL A 185 7.52 26.52 21.03
C VAL A 185 7.64 27.47 19.84
N GLU A 186 7.77 28.78 20.09
CA GLU A 186 7.93 29.78 19.01
C GLU A 186 9.20 29.57 18.20
N ALA A 187 10.33 29.29 18.88
CA ALA A 187 11.60 28.99 18.21
C ALA A 187 11.51 27.71 17.34
N VAL A 188 10.97 26.62 17.90
CA VAL A 188 10.79 25.35 17.17
C VAL A 188 9.83 25.53 16.00
N TRP A 189 8.72 26.25 16.20
CA TRP A 189 7.75 26.52 15.13
C TRP A 189 8.38 27.29 13.97
N THR A 190 9.23 28.26 14.27
CA THR A 190 9.97 29.02 13.26
C THR A 190 10.92 28.13 12.46
N ALA A 191 11.66 27.25 13.12
CA ALA A 191 12.52 26.26 12.47
C ALA A 191 11.71 25.30 11.57
N LEU A 192 10.59 24.77 12.10
CA LEU A 192 9.72 23.87 11.32
C LEU A 192 9.15 24.54 10.06
N LYS A 193 8.67 25.77 10.18
CA LYS A 193 8.19 26.53 9.00
C LYS A 193 9.28 26.71 7.95
N HIS A 194 10.51 26.92 8.34
CA HIS A 194 11.63 27.04 7.43
C HIS A 194 11.92 25.70 6.74
N LEU A 195 12.08 24.61 7.54
CA LEU A 195 12.42 23.29 7.04
C LEU A 195 11.34 22.69 6.11
N THR A 196 10.07 23.03 6.35
CA THR A 196 8.93 22.55 5.52
C THR A 196 8.52 23.55 4.43
N SER A 197 9.28 24.61 4.22
CA SER A 197 8.99 25.59 3.20
C SER A 197 9.23 25.03 1.78
N PRO A 198 8.51 25.53 0.75
CA PRO A 198 8.72 25.08 -0.64
C PRO A 198 10.16 25.27 -1.14
N ASN A 199 10.91 26.22 -0.57
CA ASN A 199 12.30 26.47 -0.95
C ASN A 199 13.27 25.39 -0.43
N MET A 200 12.92 24.72 0.70
CA MET A 200 13.72 23.63 1.27
C MET A 200 13.30 22.26 0.73
N SER A 201 12.14 22.17 0.08
CA SER A 201 11.58 20.93 -0.46
C SER A 201 12.00 20.68 -1.93
N LYS A 202 12.86 21.53 -2.48
CA LYS A 202 13.46 21.38 -3.81
C LYS A 202 14.81 20.69 -3.70
#